data_91027fce72beabeed260b8b152878c22
#
_entry.id   91027fce72beabeed260b8b152878c22
#
_cell.length_a   1.000
_cell.length_b   1.000
_cell.length_c   1.000
_cell.angle_alpha   90.00
_cell.angle_beta   90.00
_cell.angle_gamma   90.00
#
_symmetry.space_group_name_H-M   'P 1'
#
loop_
_entity.id
_entity.type
_entity.pdbx_description
1 polymer ?
#
loop_
_entity_poly.entity_id
_entity_poly.type
_entity_poly.pdbx_seq_one_letter_code
_entity_poly.pdbx_strand_id
1 'polypeptide(L)'
;MEAPPGTRLEETARRAQAVEAIVLANPVIDSVTVEIGQDERSGETSDRGENIAEFTVLMKDPEQNAKNQDAVMDELRQAIAAATSDDIVFSLPVLFSFKTAVELQIFGDDLSQLRRVGEKALAAIRGIRGLEDVELNMRAGYPEVIVELDRDLLATHDISPYQVAQRLRTEVQGDVATRFSRSGEKVDIRVRSDRKGLQSVKDLEGLSITAGDVPLPLSSVAHINIEEGPSEIR
;
A
#
# COMPACT_ATOMS: atom_id res chain seq x y z
N MET A 1 -11.03 3.32 -0.29
CA MET A 1 -10.83 2.72 -1.64
C MET A 1 -9.53 1.96 -1.62
N GLU A 2 -9.57 0.72 -2.04
CA GLU A 2 -8.39 -0.14 -2.15
C GLU A 2 -8.27 -0.63 -3.59
N ALA A 3 -7.19 -0.22 -4.26
CA ALA A 3 -6.82 -0.72 -5.58
C ALA A 3 -6.03 -2.04 -5.43
N PRO A 4 -5.87 -2.84 -6.49
CA PRO A 4 -5.11 -4.08 -6.42
C PRO A 4 -3.72 -3.89 -5.80
N PRO A 5 -3.24 -4.84 -4.97
CA PRO A 5 -1.91 -4.79 -4.37
C PRO A 5 -0.81 -4.57 -5.44
N GLY A 6 0.16 -3.71 -5.14
CA GLY A 6 1.21 -3.34 -6.10
C GLY A 6 0.84 -2.23 -7.09
N THR A 7 -0.37 -1.66 -7.01
CA THR A 7 -0.72 -0.47 -7.78
C THR A 7 0.14 0.71 -7.32
N ARG A 8 0.75 1.41 -8.27
CA ARG A 8 1.61 2.57 -8.01
C ARG A 8 0.80 3.77 -7.53
N LEU A 9 1.42 4.63 -6.74
CA LEU A 9 0.81 5.83 -6.17
C LEU A 9 0.13 6.71 -7.23
N GLU A 10 0.78 6.92 -8.40
CA GLU A 10 0.22 7.76 -9.47
C GLU A 10 -1.06 7.17 -10.07
N GLU A 11 -1.12 5.85 -10.20
CA GLU A 11 -2.32 5.15 -10.70
C GLU A 11 -3.43 5.18 -9.66
N THR A 12 -3.11 4.96 -8.37
CA THR A 12 -4.07 5.10 -7.27
C THR A 12 -4.62 6.52 -7.20
N ALA A 13 -3.76 7.54 -7.37
CA ALA A 13 -4.18 8.94 -7.42
C ALA A 13 -5.15 9.22 -8.57
N ARG A 14 -4.88 8.67 -9.76
CA ARG A 14 -5.76 8.82 -10.92
C ARG A 14 -7.14 8.19 -10.69
N ARG A 15 -7.19 7.02 -10.07
CA ARG A 15 -8.44 6.33 -9.71
C ARG A 15 -9.19 7.08 -8.62
N ALA A 16 -8.46 7.55 -7.60
CA ALA A 16 -9.04 8.36 -6.53
C ALA A 16 -9.67 9.65 -7.05
N GLN A 17 -9.04 10.33 -8.03
CA GLN A 17 -9.62 11.50 -8.69
C GLN A 17 -10.98 11.22 -9.34
N ALA A 18 -11.15 10.04 -9.96
CA ALA A 18 -12.43 9.68 -10.56
C ALA A 18 -13.52 9.49 -9.49
N VAL A 19 -13.18 8.88 -8.35
CA VAL A 19 -14.09 8.71 -7.20
C VAL A 19 -14.42 10.08 -6.57
N GLU A 20 -13.42 10.93 -6.36
CA GLU A 20 -13.58 12.29 -5.84
C GLU A 20 -14.58 13.11 -6.68
N ALA A 21 -14.46 13.04 -8.01
CA ALA A 21 -15.36 13.74 -8.90
C ALA A 21 -16.82 13.27 -8.77
N ILE A 22 -17.04 11.97 -8.55
CA ILE A 22 -18.38 11.41 -8.32
C ILE A 22 -18.94 11.90 -6.99
N VAL A 23 -18.13 11.87 -5.93
CA VAL A 23 -18.55 12.32 -4.59
C VAL A 23 -18.90 13.81 -4.61
N LEU A 24 -18.06 14.66 -5.22
CA LEU A 24 -18.30 16.10 -5.33
C LEU A 24 -19.48 16.47 -6.22
N ALA A 25 -19.89 15.58 -7.12
CA ALA A 25 -21.09 15.80 -7.94
C ALA A 25 -22.40 15.73 -7.12
N ASN A 26 -22.36 15.13 -5.94
CA ASN A 26 -23.54 15.08 -5.06
C ASN A 26 -23.77 16.44 -4.38
N PRO A 27 -24.94 17.08 -4.55
CA PRO A 27 -25.19 18.43 -4.08
C PRO A 27 -25.16 18.61 -2.56
N VAL A 28 -25.29 17.52 -1.82
CA VAL A 28 -25.29 17.50 -0.34
C VAL A 28 -23.85 17.53 0.23
N ILE A 29 -22.84 17.22 -0.60
CA ILE A 29 -21.45 17.21 -0.18
C ILE A 29 -20.88 18.64 -0.21
N ASP A 30 -20.18 19.00 0.86
CA ASP A 30 -19.48 20.28 0.98
C ASP A 30 -18.04 20.18 0.50
N SER A 31 -17.31 19.20 1.04
CA SER A 31 -15.90 19.03 0.70
C SER A 31 -15.46 17.57 0.85
N VAL A 32 -14.40 17.24 0.15
CA VAL A 32 -13.74 15.93 0.20
C VAL A 32 -12.24 16.15 0.42
N THR A 33 -11.68 15.43 1.38
CA THR A 33 -10.22 15.33 1.56
C THR A 33 -9.81 13.92 1.17
N VAL A 34 -8.78 13.81 0.34
CA VAL A 34 -8.27 12.51 -0.13
C VAL A 34 -6.83 12.35 0.33
N GLU A 35 -6.57 11.27 1.07
CA GLU A 35 -5.23 10.86 1.48
C GLU A 35 -4.87 9.58 0.74
N ILE A 36 -3.72 9.55 0.05
CA ILE A 36 -3.30 8.44 -0.78
C ILE A 36 -1.93 7.95 -0.32
N GLY A 37 -1.85 6.63 -0.04
CA GLY A 37 -0.62 6.01 0.42
C GLY A 37 -0.26 6.41 1.85
N GLN A 38 1.02 6.28 2.19
CA GLN A 38 1.56 6.57 3.51
C GLN A 38 2.62 7.66 3.44
N ASP A 39 2.62 8.58 4.40
CA ASP A 39 3.75 9.47 4.62
C ASP A 39 4.79 8.79 5.52
N GLU A 40 5.96 8.47 4.96
CA GLU A 40 7.11 7.92 5.70
C GLU A 40 7.58 8.81 6.88
N ARG A 41 7.13 10.07 6.94
CA ARG A 41 7.54 11.05 7.95
C ARG A 41 6.70 11.01 9.22
N SER A 42 5.51 10.45 9.18
CA SER A 42 4.59 10.47 10.33
C SER A 42 5.00 9.54 11.47
N GLY A 43 5.97 8.64 11.26
CA GLY A 43 6.46 7.72 12.29
C GLY A 43 5.41 6.70 12.77
N GLU A 44 4.19 6.83 12.31
CA GLU A 44 3.16 5.83 12.50
C GLU A 44 3.32 4.78 11.43
N THR A 45 3.57 3.55 11.84
CA THR A 45 3.48 2.37 11.00
C THR A 45 2.01 2.14 10.66
N SER A 46 1.46 2.93 9.73
CA SER A 46 0.16 2.60 9.19
C SER A 46 0.36 1.52 8.12
N ASP A 47 -0.43 0.46 8.17
CA ASP A 47 -0.43 -0.64 7.18
C ASP A 47 -0.99 -0.21 5.81
N ARG A 48 -0.94 1.09 5.51
CA ARG A 48 -1.49 1.68 4.28
C ARG A 48 -0.44 1.66 3.19
N GLY A 49 -0.68 0.87 2.15
CA GLY A 49 0.16 0.85 0.95
C GLY A 49 -0.17 1.98 -0.03
N GLU A 50 0.66 2.14 -1.05
CA GLU A 50 0.45 3.09 -2.15
C GLU A 50 -0.86 2.87 -2.92
N ASN A 51 -1.47 1.69 -2.80
CA ASN A 51 -2.73 1.28 -3.43
C ASN A 51 -3.98 1.69 -2.64
N ILE A 52 -3.84 2.36 -1.49
CA ILE A 52 -4.95 2.74 -0.63
C ILE A 52 -5.19 4.24 -0.72
N ALA A 53 -6.46 4.63 -0.90
CA ALA A 53 -6.91 6.01 -0.79
C ALA A 53 -8.05 6.12 0.24
N GLU A 54 -7.89 7.02 1.21
CA GLU A 54 -8.89 7.36 2.20
C GLU A 54 -9.56 8.67 1.84
N PHE A 55 -10.89 8.66 1.88
CA PHE A 55 -11.73 9.82 1.58
C PHE A 55 -12.43 10.28 2.84
N THR A 56 -12.17 11.48 3.28
CA THR A 56 -12.95 12.13 4.32
C THR A 56 -13.95 13.07 3.66
N VAL A 57 -15.23 12.72 3.75
CA VAL A 57 -16.34 13.43 3.09
C VAL A 57 -17.10 14.25 4.11
N LEU A 58 -17.21 15.55 3.88
CA LEU A 58 -17.97 16.46 4.73
C LEU A 58 -19.28 16.85 4.01
N MET A 59 -20.40 16.69 4.73
CA MET A 59 -21.72 17.06 4.22
C MET A 59 -22.06 18.51 4.57
N LYS A 60 -22.79 19.20 3.70
CA LYS A 60 -23.40 20.51 3.99
C LYS A 60 -24.46 20.33 5.07
N ASP A 61 -24.61 21.33 5.93
CA ASP A 61 -25.65 21.37 6.96
C ASP A 61 -25.80 20.02 7.72
N PRO A 62 -24.76 19.59 8.52
CA PRO A 62 -24.73 18.27 9.12
C PRO A 62 -25.98 17.96 9.98
N GLU A 63 -26.55 18.96 10.66
CA GLU A 63 -27.74 18.78 11.52
C GLU A 63 -29.00 18.43 10.70
N GLN A 64 -29.15 19.01 9.50
CA GLN A 64 -30.28 18.72 8.60
C GLN A 64 -30.09 17.40 7.86
N ASN A 65 -28.84 17.10 7.49
CA ASN A 65 -28.50 15.95 6.67
C ASN A 65 -28.20 14.67 7.45
N ALA A 66 -28.03 14.74 8.77
CA ALA A 66 -27.78 13.55 9.61
C ALA A 66 -28.83 12.43 9.42
N LYS A 67 -30.09 12.80 9.17
CA LYS A 67 -31.16 11.82 8.91
C LYS A 67 -31.12 11.20 7.52
N ASN A 68 -30.42 11.84 6.58
CA ASN A 68 -30.31 11.39 5.19
C ASN A 68 -28.96 10.73 4.91
N GLN A 69 -28.08 10.62 5.90
CA GLN A 69 -26.72 10.15 5.74
C GLN A 69 -26.65 8.75 5.11
N ASP A 70 -27.47 7.82 5.60
CA ASP A 70 -27.50 6.45 5.05
C ASP A 70 -27.95 6.45 3.58
N ALA A 71 -28.96 7.26 3.24
CA ALA A 71 -29.42 7.38 1.85
C ALA A 71 -28.35 7.97 0.93
N VAL A 72 -27.60 8.96 1.40
CA VAL A 72 -26.46 9.54 0.65
C VAL A 72 -25.33 8.53 0.49
N MET A 73 -25.02 7.76 1.52
CA MET A 73 -24.04 6.69 1.43
C MET A 73 -24.45 5.63 0.41
N ASP A 74 -25.72 5.23 0.38
CA ASP A 74 -26.24 4.25 -0.59
C ASP A 74 -26.18 4.80 -2.04
N GLU A 75 -26.54 6.06 -2.23
CA GLU A 75 -26.43 6.73 -3.53
C GLU A 75 -24.98 6.78 -4.02
N LEU A 76 -24.07 7.20 -3.17
CA LEU A 76 -22.63 7.24 -3.48
C LEU A 76 -22.09 5.84 -3.76
N ARG A 77 -22.46 4.83 -2.96
CA ARG A 77 -22.05 3.44 -3.18
C ARG A 77 -22.46 2.94 -4.56
N GLN A 78 -23.70 3.20 -4.97
CA GLN A 78 -24.19 2.82 -6.30
C GLN A 78 -23.46 3.57 -7.42
N ALA A 79 -23.28 4.87 -7.28
CA ALA A 79 -22.61 5.71 -8.28
C ALA A 79 -21.15 5.29 -8.47
N ILE A 80 -20.44 5.02 -7.37
CA ILE A 80 -19.04 4.62 -7.41
C ILE A 80 -18.89 3.20 -7.94
N ALA A 81 -19.73 2.25 -7.51
CA ALA A 81 -19.70 0.87 -8.02
C ALA A 81 -19.97 0.78 -9.53
N ALA A 82 -20.71 1.74 -10.10
CA ALA A 82 -20.91 1.85 -11.55
C ALA A 82 -19.67 2.36 -12.31
N ALA A 83 -18.76 3.06 -11.62
CA ALA A 83 -17.62 3.75 -12.23
C ALA A 83 -16.28 3.03 -12.03
N THR A 84 -16.12 2.27 -10.96
CA THR A 84 -14.89 1.54 -10.64
C THR A 84 -15.18 0.14 -10.12
N SER A 85 -14.20 -0.76 -10.33
CA SER A 85 -14.18 -2.11 -9.75
C SER A 85 -13.30 -2.21 -8.49
N ASP A 86 -12.77 -1.09 -8.02
CA ASP A 86 -11.96 -1.04 -6.81
C ASP A 86 -12.83 -1.32 -5.57
N ASP A 87 -12.26 -1.93 -4.54
CA ASP A 87 -12.99 -2.21 -3.30
C ASP A 87 -13.16 -0.91 -2.50
N ILE A 88 -14.41 -0.54 -2.21
CA ILE A 88 -14.73 0.70 -1.50
C ILE A 88 -15.59 0.40 -0.31
N VAL A 89 -15.10 0.78 0.85
CA VAL A 89 -15.77 0.62 2.14
C VAL A 89 -16.13 1.99 2.68
N PHE A 90 -17.35 2.12 3.17
CA PHE A 90 -17.84 3.31 3.83
C PHE A 90 -17.83 3.11 5.34
N SER A 91 -17.29 4.07 6.07
CA SER A 91 -17.30 4.08 7.52
C SER A 91 -17.74 5.44 8.05
N LEU A 92 -18.39 5.45 9.20
CA LEU A 92 -18.72 6.67 9.91
C LEU A 92 -17.62 6.95 10.95
N PRO A 93 -17.16 8.21 11.08
CA PRO A 93 -16.24 8.57 12.14
C PRO A 93 -16.94 8.39 13.50
N VAL A 94 -16.39 7.53 14.33
CA VAL A 94 -16.87 7.32 15.70
C VAL A 94 -15.90 7.98 16.67
N LEU A 95 -16.45 8.74 17.63
CA LEU A 95 -15.65 9.42 18.68
C LEU A 95 -14.94 8.42 19.61
N PHE A 96 -15.42 7.19 19.66
CA PHE A 96 -14.83 6.08 20.41
C PHE A 96 -14.85 4.83 19.53
N SER A 97 -13.74 4.10 19.50
CA SER A 97 -13.63 2.82 18.79
C SER A 97 -14.54 1.77 19.46
N PHE A 98 -15.79 1.73 19.06
CA PHE A 98 -16.63 0.57 19.37
C PHE A 98 -16.25 -0.57 18.41
N LYS A 99 -16.20 -1.79 18.93
CA LYS A 99 -16.04 -2.98 18.08
C LYS A 99 -17.12 -2.97 17.00
N THR A 100 -16.75 -3.46 15.81
CA THR A 100 -17.71 -3.74 14.73
C THR A 100 -18.91 -4.48 15.28
N ALA A 101 -20.12 -4.14 14.83
CA ALA A 101 -21.36 -4.70 15.36
C ALA A 101 -21.42 -6.24 15.22
N VAL A 102 -20.80 -6.77 14.16
CA VAL A 102 -20.68 -8.22 13.91
C VAL A 102 -19.23 -8.51 13.55
N GLU A 103 -18.60 -9.43 14.27
CA GLU A 103 -17.24 -9.89 14.02
C GLU A 103 -17.25 -11.42 13.94
N LEU A 104 -16.79 -11.96 12.81
CA LEU A 104 -16.58 -13.38 12.61
C LEU A 104 -15.08 -13.68 12.67
N GLN A 105 -14.66 -14.41 13.71
CA GLN A 105 -13.26 -14.81 13.89
C GLN A 105 -13.04 -16.23 13.38
N ILE A 106 -12.03 -16.42 12.54
CA ILE A 106 -11.62 -17.72 12.00
C ILE A 106 -10.20 -17.99 12.46
N PHE A 107 -9.97 -19.12 13.10
CA PHE A 107 -8.67 -19.51 13.65
C PHE A 107 -8.08 -20.68 12.86
N GLY A 108 -6.76 -20.70 12.71
CA GLY A 108 -6.02 -21.78 12.07
C GLY A 108 -4.51 -21.50 12.08
N ASP A 109 -3.71 -22.54 11.84
CA ASP A 109 -2.24 -22.47 11.89
C ASP A 109 -1.63 -22.22 10.51
N ASP A 110 -2.39 -22.41 9.42
CA ASP A 110 -1.94 -22.25 8.04
C ASP A 110 -2.58 -20.99 7.43
N LEU A 111 -1.76 -19.95 7.19
CA LEU A 111 -2.19 -18.67 6.63
C LEU A 111 -2.85 -18.82 5.25
N SER A 112 -2.36 -19.75 4.42
CA SER A 112 -2.91 -19.98 3.08
C SER A 112 -4.30 -20.61 3.12
N GLN A 113 -4.54 -21.48 4.09
CA GLN A 113 -5.86 -22.05 4.35
C GLN A 113 -6.80 -21.03 4.98
N LEU A 114 -6.31 -20.24 5.95
CA LEU A 114 -7.08 -19.16 6.58
C LEU A 114 -7.58 -18.17 5.54
N ARG A 115 -6.73 -17.72 4.62
CA ARG A 115 -7.10 -16.83 3.52
C ARG A 115 -8.23 -17.44 2.68
N ARG A 116 -8.07 -18.67 2.20
CA ARG A 116 -9.07 -19.35 1.37
C ARG A 116 -10.42 -19.51 2.08
N VAL A 117 -10.39 -19.79 3.39
CA VAL A 117 -11.61 -19.92 4.21
C VAL A 117 -12.23 -18.57 4.44
N GLY A 118 -11.41 -17.54 4.74
CA GLY A 118 -11.84 -16.15 4.90
C GLY A 118 -12.53 -15.61 3.65
N GLU A 119 -11.93 -15.80 2.47
CA GLU A 119 -12.51 -15.39 1.18
C GLU A 119 -13.87 -16.09 0.90
N LYS A 120 -13.96 -17.39 1.20
CA LYS A 120 -15.23 -18.13 1.08
C LYS A 120 -16.29 -17.62 2.06
N ALA A 121 -15.88 -17.33 3.29
CA ALA A 121 -16.78 -16.77 4.30
C ALA A 121 -17.26 -15.38 3.88
N LEU A 122 -16.34 -14.51 3.41
CA LEU A 122 -16.64 -13.20 2.87
C LEU A 122 -17.65 -13.27 1.72
N ALA A 123 -17.43 -14.17 0.74
CA ALA A 123 -18.33 -14.36 -0.38
C ALA A 123 -19.75 -14.84 0.06
N ALA A 124 -19.82 -15.69 1.10
CA ALA A 124 -21.08 -16.17 1.65
C ALA A 124 -21.84 -15.09 2.43
N ILE A 125 -21.11 -14.22 3.14
CA ILE A 125 -21.70 -13.20 4.02
C ILE A 125 -22.13 -11.95 3.24
N ARG A 126 -21.42 -11.55 2.19
CA ARG A 126 -21.74 -10.38 1.34
C ARG A 126 -23.16 -10.39 0.76
N GLY A 127 -23.79 -11.56 0.65
CA GLY A 127 -25.17 -11.70 0.17
C GLY A 127 -26.25 -11.63 1.25
N ILE A 128 -25.90 -11.49 2.52
CA ILE A 128 -26.86 -11.50 3.63
C ILE A 128 -27.46 -10.09 3.79
N ARG A 129 -28.77 -10.00 3.67
CA ARG A 129 -29.49 -8.74 3.81
C ARG A 129 -29.29 -8.14 5.22
N GLY A 130 -28.85 -6.90 5.28
CA GLY A 130 -28.59 -6.17 6.53
C GLY A 130 -27.13 -6.24 6.99
N LEU A 131 -26.24 -6.88 6.23
CA LEU A 131 -24.79 -6.80 6.40
C LEU A 131 -24.22 -6.04 5.20
N GLU A 132 -23.66 -4.88 5.47
CA GLU A 132 -23.01 -4.02 4.48
C GLU A 132 -21.55 -3.79 4.89
N ASP A 133 -20.72 -3.38 3.94
CA ASP A 133 -19.30 -3.07 4.16
C ASP A 133 -18.54 -4.21 4.87
N VAL A 134 -18.79 -5.46 4.43
CA VAL A 134 -18.16 -6.65 5.01
C VAL A 134 -16.72 -6.74 4.52
N GLU A 135 -15.78 -6.68 5.45
CA GLU A 135 -14.34 -6.73 5.18
C GLU A 135 -13.70 -8.00 5.74
N LEU A 136 -12.66 -8.46 5.05
CA LEU A 136 -11.74 -9.46 5.55
C LEU A 136 -10.49 -8.75 6.11
N ASN A 137 -10.23 -8.87 7.40
CA ASN A 137 -9.07 -8.26 8.05
C ASN A 137 -7.72 -8.88 7.64
N MET A 138 -7.75 -9.95 6.86
CA MET A 138 -6.56 -10.59 6.30
C MET A 138 -6.29 -10.05 4.89
N ARG A 139 -5.50 -8.99 4.81
CA ARG A 139 -5.11 -8.40 3.52
C ARG A 139 -4.16 -9.33 2.75
N ALA A 140 -4.24 -9.28 1.42
CA ALA A 140 -3.22 -9.88 0.57
C ALA A 140 -1.87 -9.20 0.87
N GLY A 141 -0.81 -9.97 0.93
CA GLY A 141 0.52 -9.42 1.08
C GLY A 141 0.90 -8.58 -0.14
N TYR A 142 1.78 -7.61 0.07
CA TYR A 142 2.34 -6.86 -1.05
C TYR A 142 3.33 -7.73 -1.82
N PRO A 143 3.42 -7.57 -3.14
CA PRO A 143 4.47 -8.22 -3.90
C PRO A 143 5.83 -7.69 -3.44
N GLU A 144 6.66 -8.60 -2.96
CA GLU A 144 8.01 -8.31 -2.51
C GLU A 144 9.02 -8.88 -3.50
N VAL A 145 10.09 -8.13 -3.74
CA VAL A 145 11.21 -8.62 -4.54
C VAL A 145 12.23 -9.23 -3.60
N ILE A 146 12.36 -10.56 -3.64
CA ILE A 146 13.33 -11.31 -2.86
C ILE A 146 14.62 -11.47 -3.67
N VAL A 147 15.74 -11.05 -3.10
CA VAL A 147 17.06 -11.18 -3.69
C VAL A 147 17.85 -12.23 -2.90
N GLU A 148 17.93 -13.44 -3.43
CA GLU A 148 18.71 -14.53 -2.84
C GLU A 148 20.13 -14.52 -3.39
N LEU A 149 21.10 -14.26 -2.50
CA LEU A 149 22.51 -14.18 -2.86
C LEU A 149 23.13 -15.57 -2.91
N ASP A 150 23.80 -15.90 -4.04
CA ASP A 150 24.62 -17.09 -4.18
C ASP A 150 25.99 -16.88 -3.52
N ARG A 151 26.19 -17.54 -2.36
CA ARG A 151 27.41 -17.36 -1.57
C ARG A 151 28.65 -17.89 -2.25
N ASP A 152 28.52 -18.94 -3.05
CA ASP A 152 29.66 -19.57 -3.72
C ASP A 152 30.13 -18.68 -4.90
N LEU A 153 29.20 -18.11 -5.64
CA LEU A 153 29.51 -17.14 -6.69
C LEU A 153 30.11 -15.86 -6.11
N LEU A 154 29.54 -15.36 -5.01
CA LEU A 154 30.08 -14.18 -4.32
C LEU A 154 31.54 -14.42 -3.87
N ALA A 155 31.83 -15.59 -3.26
CA ALA A 155 33.18 -15.96 -2.84
C ALA A 155 34.14 -16.07 -4.01
N THR A 156 33.69 -16.60 -5.17
CA THR A 156 34.51 -16.70 -6.38
C THR A 156 34.93 -15.33 -6.92
N HIS A 157 34.10 -14.30 -6.72
CA HIS A 157 34.34 -12.94 -7.16
C HIS A 157 34.90 -12.01 -6.05
N ASP A 158 35.21 -12.55 -4.88
CA ASP A 158 35.68 -11.80 -3.70
C ASP A 158 34.73 -10.64 -3.30
N ILE A 159 33.42 -10.87 -3.44
CA ILE A 159 32.37 -9.93 -3.07
C ILE A 159 31.73 -10.36 -1.75
N SER A 160 31.64 -9.48 -0.77
CA SER A 160 30.92 -9.77 0.45
C SER A 160 29.40 -9.54 0.27
N PRO A 161 28.52 -10.37 0.89
CA PRO A 161 27.07 -10.14 0.91
C PRO A 161 26.71 -8.74 1.41
N TYR A 162 27.48 -8.21 2.35
CA TYR A 162 27.28 -6.86 2.89
C TYR A 162 27.47 -5.76 1.81
N GLN A 163 28.47 -5.89 0.94
CA GLN A 163 28.67 -4.93 -0.15
C GLN A 163 27.49 -4.92 -1.12
N VAL A 164 26.95 -6.11 -1.45
CA VAL A 164 25.75 -6.22 -2.29
C VAL A 164 24.56 -5.55 -1.62
N ALA A 165 24.31 -5.86 -0.35
CA ALA A 165 23.21 -5.28 0.42
C ALA A 165 23.31 -3.75 0.52
N GLN A 166 24.52 -3.21 0.76
CA GLN A 166 24.74 -1.76 0.80
C GLN A 166 24.52 -1.13 -0.56
N ARG A 167 24.95 -1.76 -1.65
CA ARG A 167 24.73 -1.25 -3.00
C ARG A 167 23.25 -1.20 -3.33
N LEU A 168 22.50 -2.29 -3.04
CA LEU A 168 21.05 -2.34 -3.21
C LEU A 168 20.34 -1.26 -2.40
N ARG A 169 20.71 -1.09 -1.14
CA ARG A 169 20.13 -0.07 -0.27
C ARG A 169 20.36 1.33 -0.83
N THR A 170 21.57 1.64 -1.27
CA THR A 170 21.90 2.97 -1.84
C THR A 170 21.11 3.24 -3.11
N GLU A 171 20.93 2.25 -3.98
CA GLU A 171 20.19 2.41 -5.23
C GLU A 171 18.67 2.55 -4.99
N VAL A 172 18.10 1.75 -4.07
CA VAL A 172 16.65 1.72 -3.81
C VAL A 172 16.21 2.86 -2.88
N GLN A 173 16.87 3.00 -1.72
CA GLN A 173 16.49 3.97 -0.69
C GLN A 173 17.26 5.29 -0.76
N GLY A 174 18.43 5.26 -1.40
CA GLY A 174 19.40 6.36 -1.34
C GLY A 174 20.18 6.37 -0.02
N ASP A 175 21.18 7.24 0.04
CA ASP A 175 22.01 7.44 1.21
C ASP A 175 21.97 8.89 1.69
N VAL A 176 21.98 9.12 3.01
CA VAL A 176 22.05 10.45 3.60
C VAL A 176 23.52 10.88 3.62
N ALA A 177 23.95 11.53 2.53
CA ALA A 177 25.33 11.94 2.35
C ALA A 177 25.76 13.03 3.35
N THR A 178 24.85 13.94 3.72
CA THR A 178 25.13 15.03 4.66
C THR A 178 23.84 15.64 5.20
N ARG A 179 23.98 16.56 6.16
CA ARG A 179 22.86 17.30 6.73
C ARG A 179 23.08 18.80 6.53
N PHE A 180 22.04 19.46 6.06
CA PHE A 180 22.02 20.90 5.96
C PHE A 180 21.42 21.49 7.24
N SER A 181 22.15 22.43 7.87
CA SER A 181 21.68 23.12 9.08
C SER A 181 21.11 24.48 8.70
N ARG A 182 19.82 24.72 8.98
CA ARG A 182 19.15 25.99 8.75
C ARG A 182 18.35 26.37 9.99
N SER A 183 18.65 27.53 10.58
CA SER A 183 17.90 28.11 11.71
C SER A 183 17.66 27.15 12.89
N GLY A 184 18.63 26.26 13.20
CA GLY A 184 18.52 25.30 14.31
C GLY A 184 17.93 23.94 13.93
N GLU A 185 17.36 23.79 12.73
CA GLU A 185 16.90 22.51 12.19
C GLU A 185 17.99 21.86 11.34
N LYS A 186 18.07 20.54 11.42
CA LYS A 186 18.94 19.73 10.57
C LYS A 186 18.09 18.99 9.55
N VAL A 187 18.32 19.30 8.28
CA VAL A 187 17.62 18.67 7.16
C VAL A 187 18.58 17.68 6.48
N ASP A 188 18.16 16.42 6.35
CA ASP A 188 18.96 15.39 5.69
C ASP A 188 19.02 15.65 4.17
N ILE A 189 20.23 15.60 3.61
CA ILE A 189 20.44 15.61 2.16
C ILE A 189 20.62 14.16 1.73
N ARG A 190 19.57 13.59 1.14
CA ARG A 190 19.57 12.21 0.63
C ARG A 190 19.96 12.22 -0.84
N VAL A 191 21.00 11.46 -1.16
CA VAL A 191 21.42 11.19 -2.54
C VAL A 191 20.92 9.81 -2.94
N ARG A 192 20.20 9.73 -4.04
CA ARG A 192 19.69 8.48 -4.60
C ARG A 192 19.88 8.44 -6.10
N SER A 193 19.90 7.26 -6.67
CA SER A 193 19.86 7.06 -8.11
C SER A 193 18.57 7.64 -8.72
N ASP A 194 18.61 8.07 -9.97
CA ASP A 194 17.38 8.53 -10.65
C ASP A 194 16.39 7.36 -10.74
N ARG A 195 15.17 7.56 -10.20
CA ARG A 195 14.11 6.54 -10.20
C ARG A 195 13.77 5.99 -11.59
N LYS A 196 14.16 6.68 -12.65
CA LYS A 196 13.99 6.19 -14.03
C LYS A 196 14.82 4.95 -14.33
N GLY A 197 15.87 4.68 -13.53
CA GLY A 197 16.75 3.52 -13.70
C GLY A 197 16.31 2.22 -13.05
N LEU A 198 15.34 2.26 -12.09
CA LEU A 198 14.87 1.08 -11.35
C LEU A 198 13.34 1.03 -11.37
N GLN A 199 12.77 0.70 -12.51
CA GLN A 199 11.31 0.62 -12.71
C GLN A 199 10.79 -0.82 -12.81
N SER A 200 11.69 -1.78 -12.99
CA SER A 200 11.35 -3.19 -13.18
C SER A 200 12.35 -4.12 -12.51
N VAL A 201 11.96 -5.38 -12.32
CA VAL A 201 12.86 -6.44 -11.83
C VAL A 201 14.07 -6.60 -12.75
N LYS A 202 13.89 -6.42 -14.07
CA LYS A 202 15.00 -6.47 -15.04
C LYS A 202 16.05 -5.38 -14.81
N ASP A 203 15.64 -4.21 -14.37
CA ASP A 203 16.57 -3.13 -14.05
C ASP A 203 17.35 -3.50 -12.78
N LEU A 204 16.73 -4.19 -11.83
CA LEU A 204 17.40 -4.71 -10.64
C LEU A 204 18.38 -5.85 -11.00
N GLU A 205 17.99 -6.77 -11.87
CA GLU A 205 18.86 -7.84 -12.40
C GLU A 205 20.12 -7.28 -13.06
N GLY A 206 19.97 -6.18 -13.81
CA GLY A 206 21.04 -5.46 -14.49
C GLY A 206 21.87 -4.55 -13.59
N LEU A 207 21.52 -4.40 -12.30
CA LEU A 207 22.24 -3.53 -11.39
C LEU A 207 23.73 -3.94 -11.31
N SER A 208 24.62 -2.99 -11.56
CA SER A 208 26.06 -3.23 -11.55
C SER A 208 26.59 -3.29 -10.11
N ILE A 209 27.19 -4.43 -9.76
CA ILE A 209 27.95 -4.65 -8.54
C ILE A 209 29.43 -4.69 -8.91
N THR A 210 30.27 -4.07 -8.10
CA THR A 210 31.70 -4.00 -8.36
C THR A 210 32.43 -5.11 -7.63
N ALA A 211 33.06 -6.02 -8.39
CA ALA A 211 34.00 -7.04 -7.90
C ALA A 211 35.43 -6.54 -8.16
N GLY A 212 36.07 -5.93 -7.17
CA GLY A 212 37.29 -5.19 -7.42
C GLY A 212 37.06 -4.08 -8.45
N ASP A 213 37.77 -4.15 -9.60
CA ASP A 213 37.61 -3.19 -10.71
C ASP A 213 36.63 -3.66 -11.82
N VAL A 214 36.03 -4.84 -11.69
CA VAL A 214 35.15 -5.42 -12.72
C VAL A 214 33.70 -5.25 -12.34
N PRO A 215 32.90 -4.56 -13.17
CA PRO A 215 31.45 -4.49 -12.94
C PRO A 215 30.76 -5.80 -13.36
N LEU A 216 29.98 -6.37 -12.47
CA LEU A 216 29.15 -7.56 -12.69
C LEU A 216 27.67 -7.22 -12.48
N PRO A 217 26.73 -7.75 -13.29
CA PRO A 217 25.31 -7.58 -13.02
C PRO A 217 24.89 -8.39 -11.79
N LEU A 218 23.93 -7.89 -11.03
CA LEU A 218 23.40 -8.56 -9.84
C LEU A 218 22.93 -9.98 -10.15
N SER A 219 22.31 -10.20 -11.30
CA SER A 219 21.87 -11.52 -11.77
C SER A 219 22.99 -12.57 -11.90
N SER A 220 24.27 -12.15 -11.93
CA SER A 220 25.40 -13.08 -11.92
C SER A 220 25.72 -13.68 -10.55
N VAL A 221 25.22 -13.09 -9.47
CA VAL A 221 25.52 -13.50 -8.08
C VAL A 221 24.29 -13.60 -7.21
N ALA A 222 23.09 -13.42 -7.79
CA ALA A 222 21.84 -13.49 -7.07
C ALA A 222 20.69 -14.04 -7.93
N HIS A 223 19.75 -14.72 -7.30
CA HIS A 223 18.45 -15.05 -7.87
C HIS A 223 17.42 -14.03 -7.36
N ILE A 224 16.61 -13.50 -8.30
CA ILE A 224 15.63 -12.47 -7.98
C ILE A 224 14.24 -13.04 -8.29
N ASN A 225 13.42 -13.16 -7.25
CA ASN A 225 12.06 -13.67 -7.32
C ASN A 225 11.06 -12.61 -6.83
N ILE A 226 9.84 -12.67 -7.34
CA ILE A 226 8.72 -11.91 -6.79
C ILE A 226 7.87 -12.89 -6.00
N GLU A 227 7.66 -12.62 -4.73
CA GLU A 227 6.81 -13.40 -3.85
C GLU A 227 5.77 -12.48 -3.20
N GLU A 228 4.63 -13.04 -2.79
CA GLU A 228 3.68 -12.31 -1.95
C GLU A 228 4.18 -12.35 -0.51
N GLY A 229 4.63 -11.21 0.00
CA GLY A 229 5.01 -11.05 1.39
C GLY A 229 3.80 -11.18 2.32
N PRO A 230 3.99 -11.54 3.62
CA PRO A 230 2.91 -11.47 4.60
C PRO A 230 2.56 -10.00 4.87
N SER A 231 1.27 -9.66 4.82
CA SER A 231 0.83 -8.28 5.05
C SER A 231 0.99 -7.85 6.52
N GLU A 232 0.81 -8.76 7.45
CA GLU A 232 0.98 -8.52 8.90
C GLU A 232 1.17 -9.85 9.63
N ILE A 233 2.13 -9.89 10.55
CA ILE A 233 2.29 -10.99 11.51
C ILE A 233 1.88 -10.44 12.88
N ARG A 234 0.73 -10.86 13.40
CA ARG A 234 0.29 -10.61 14.78
C ARG A 234 0.41 -11.86 15.62
#